data_ce48c352a87027462a049d7e38a19448
#
_entry.id   ce48c352a87027462a049d7e38a19448
#
_cell.length_a   1.000
_cell.length_b   1.000
_cell.length_c   1.000
_cell.angle_alpha   90.00
_cell.angle_beta   90.00
_cell.angle_gamma   90.00
#
_symmetry.space_group_name_H-M   'P 1'
#
loop_
_entity.id
_entity.type
_entity.pdbx_description
1 polymer ?
#
loop_
_entity_poly.entity_id
_entity_poly.type
_entity_poly.pdbx_seq_one_letter_code
_entity_poly.pdbx_strand_id
1 'polypeptide(L)'
;PNILVDLHSPTQPVPVLWWRSVGHSHTAFVVESFLDEVAHAAGRDPVELRRTLLAKHPRHLGVLELAVQKAGWGKPLPAGRGMGVAVHHSFGSYIAQVAEVSVNKDGNVRVHRMVCAVDCGRITAPAGDPFG
;
A
#
# COMPACT_ATOMS: atom_id res chain seq x y z
N PRO A 1 17.90 -9.23 -17.34
CA PRO A 1 17.72 -7.79 -17.28
C PRO A 1 18.79 -7.15 -16.38
N ASN A 2 19.30 -6.00 -16.78
CA ASN A 2 20.28 -5.27 -16.03
C ASN A 2 19.55 -4.26 -15.13
N ILE A 3 19.97 -4.18 -13.87
CA ILE A 3 19.50 -3.17 -12.93
C ILE A 3 20.71 -2.50 -12.29
N LEU A 4 20.69 -1.19 -12.19
CA LEU A 4 21.66 -0.38 -11.45
C LEU A 4 20.92 0.33 -10.32
N VAL A 5 21.42 0.18 -9.11
CA VAL A 5 20.98 0.94 -7.94
C VAL A 5 22.16 1.71 -7.42
N ASP A 6 22.03 3.01 -7.28
CA ASP A 6 23.06 3.90 -6.75
C ASP A 6 22.59 4.54 -5.45
N LEU A 7 23.50 4.77 -4.53
CA LEU A 7 23.25 5.38 -3.23
C LEU A 7 24.22 6.54 -3.02
N HIS A 8 23.66 7.72 -2.77
CA HIS A 8 24.40 8.87 -2.30
C HIS A 8 23.98 9.26 -0.88
N SER A 9 24.92 9.28 0.05
CA SER A 9 24.70 9.69 1.44
C SER A 9 25.41 11.02 1.70
N PRO A 10 24.73 12.17 1.55
CA PRO A 10 25.35 13.47 1.79
C PRO A 10 25.62 13.67 3.28
N THR A 11 26.70 14.37 3.60
CA THR A 11 26.96 14.84 4.97
C THR A 11 26.00 15.98 5.28
N GLN A 12 25.24 15.83 6.37
CA GLN A 12 24.27 16.84 6.82
C GLN A 12 24.66 17.39 8.18
N PRO A 13 24.47 18.70 8.44
CA PRO A 13 24.74 19.31 9.75
C PRO A 13 23.69 18.92 10.81
N VAL A 14 22.53 18.44 10.38
CA VAL A 14 21.45 18.00 11.28
C VAL A 14 21.60 16.50 11.50
N PRO A 15 21.66 16.01 12.76
CA PRO A 15 21.71 14.58 13.05
C PRO A 15 20.49 13.86 12.50
N VAL A 16 20.72 12.78 11.78
CA VAL A 16 19.65 11.88 11.32
C VAL A 16 19.43 10.83 12.40
N LEU A 17 18.24 10.81 12.96
CA LEU A 17 17.84 9.84 13.99
C LEU A 17 16.85 8.81 13.42
N TRP A 18 16.60 7.82 14.22
CA TRP A 18 15.74 6.69 13.94
C TRP A 18 14.30 7.14 13.71
N TRP A 19 13.79 6.81 12.55
CA TRP A 19 12.39 7.00 12.22
C TRP A 19 11.65 5.66 12.37
N ARG A 20 10.41 5.67 12.88
CA ARG A 20 9.59 4.47 12.92
C ARG A 20 9.38 3.96 11.49
N SER A 21 9.41 2.64 11.28
CA SER A 21 9.38 1.97 9.97
C SER A 21 10.68 2.07 9.15
N VAL A 22 11.70 2.78 9.62
CA VAL A 22 13.02 2.89 8.97
C VAL A 22 12.87 3.27 7.47
N GLY A 23 13.54 2.55 6.56
CA GLY A 23 13.44 2.77 5.11
C GLY A 23 12.05 2.51 4.52
N HIS A 24 11.21 1.71 5.18
CA HIS A 24 9.84 1.45 4.72
C HIS A 24 8.95 2.70 4.69
N SER A 25 9.29 3.74 5.46
CA SER A 25 8.54 4.99 5.50
C SER A 25 8.48 5.70 4.14
N HIS A 26 9.52 5.58 3.33
CA HIS A 26 9.58 6.20 2.00
C HIS A 26 9.56 5.17 0.88
N THR A 27 10.18 3.99 1.05
CA THR A 27 10.23 2.99 -0.01
C THR A 27 8.85 2.42 -0.34
N ALA A 28 7.97 2.26 0.66
CA ALA A 28 6.60 1.82 0.42
C ALA A 28 5.84 2.79 -0.50
N PHE A 29 5.92 4.09 -0.20
CA PHE A 29 5.29 5.13 -1.02
C PHE A 29 5.85 5.12 -2.45
N VAL A 30 7.18 5.14 -2.59
CA VAL A 30 7.83 5.18 -3.91
C VAL A 30 7.45 3.97 -4.76
N VAL A 31 7.55 2.76 -4.20
CA VAL A 31 7.27 1.53 -4.95
C VAL A 31 5.80 1.44 -5.33
N GLU A 32 4.89 1.67 -4.39
CA GLU A 32 3.46 1.51 -4.63
C GLU A 32 2.89 2.57 -5.58
N SER A 33 3.34 3.83 -5.45
CA SER A 33 2.95 4.90 -6.37
C SER A 33 3.49 4.64 -7.77
N PHE A 34 4.75 4.20 -7.90
CA PHE A 34 5.34 3.89 -9.19
C PHE A 34 4.67 2.68 -9.86
N LEU A 35 4.25 1.67 -9.09
CA LEU A 35 3.48 0.55 -9.64
C LEU A 35 2.13 1.01 -10.22
N ASP A 36 1.48 1.99 -9.61
CA ASP A 36 0.25 2.57 -10.16
C ASP A 36 0.52 3.32 -11.47
N GLU A 37 1.62 4.08 -11.55
CA GLU A 37 2.03 4.73 -12.81
C GLU A 37 2.34 3.70 -13.91
N VAL A 38 3.03 2.61 -13.57
CA VAL A 38 3.30 1.50 -14.51
C VAL A 38 2.00 0.84 -14.96
N ALA A 39 1.07 0.58 -14.05
CA ALA A 39 -0.23 0.02 -14.39
C ALA A 39 -1.00 0.93 -15.36
N HIS A 40 -1.04 2.22 -15.05
CA HIS A 40 -1.68 3.22 -15.90
C HIS A 40 -1.03 3.29 -17.29
N ALA A 41 0.29 3.37 -17.37
CA ALA A 41 1.02 3.40 -18.63
C ALA A 41 0.82 2.14 -19.49
N ALA A 42 0.63 0.98 -18.82
CA ALA A 42 0.34 -0.29 -19.46
C ALA A 42 -1.15 -0.53 -19.78
N GLY A 43 -2.03 0.42 -19.44
CA GLY A 43 -3.49 0.26 -19.58
C GLY A 43 -4.05 -0.89 -18.74
N ARG A 44 -3.44 -1.20 -17.59
CA ARG A 44 -3.83 -2.30 -16.70
C ARG A 44 -4.45 -1.79 -15.41
N ASP A 45 -5.36 -2.57 -14.86
CA ASP A 45 -5.84 -2.34 -13.50
C ASP A 45 -4.68 -2.52 -12.50
N PRO A 46 -4.48 -1.60 -11.53
CA PRO A 46 -3.38 -1.67 -10.58
C PRO A 46 -3.43 -2.88 -9.65
N VAL A 47 -4.62 -3.42 -9.37
CA VAL A 47 -4.78 -4.67 -8.61
C VAL A 47 -4.35 -5.86 -9.45
N GLU A 48 -4.76 -5.92 -10.73
CA GLU A 48 -4.38 -7.00 -11.64
C GLU A 48 -2.85 -7.04 -11.88
N LEU A 49 -2.21 -5.88 -11.98
CA LEU A 49 -0.76 -5.82 -12.07
C LEU A 49 -0.12 -6.43 -10.81
N ARG A 50 -0.58 -6.03 -9.62
CA ARG A 50 -0.07 -6.57 -8.35
C ARG A 50 -0.33 -8.07 -8.20
N ARG A 51 -1.49 -8.57 -8.60
CA ARG A 51 -1.79 -10.00 -8.64
C ARG A 51 -0.74 -10.78 -9.44
N THR A 52 -0.39 -10.26 -10.61
CA THR A 52 0.63 -10.86 -11.47
C THR A 52 2.00 -10.89 -10.79
N LEU A 53 2.42 -9.79 -10.20
CA LEU A 53 3.71 -9.66 -9.53
C LEU A 53 3.79 -10.48 -8.24
N LEU A 54 2.69 -10.60 -7.51
CA LEU A 54 2.61 -11.28 -6.22
C LEU A 54 2.20 -12.75 -6.30
N ALA A 55 2.06 -13.32 -7.49
CA ALA A 55 1.58 -14.70 -7.70
C ALA A 55 2.37 -15.76 -6.91
N LYS A 56 3.65 -15.51 -6.65
CA LYS A 56 4.53 -16.41 -5.87
C LYS A 56 4.66 -16.02 -4.40
N HIS A 57 3.91 -15.04 -3.94
CA HIS A 57 3.98 -14.46 -2.59
C HIS A 57 2.62 -14.56 -1.88
N PRO A 58 2.22 -15.73 -1.37
CA PRO A 58 0.84 -16.00 -0.93
C PRO A 58 0.36 -15.09 0.20
N ARG A 59 1.22 -14.71 1.14
CA ARG A 59 0.84 -13.81 2.24
C ARG A 59 0.58 -12.37 1.73
N HIS A 60 1.44 -11.86 0.86
CA HIS A 60 1.22 -10.58 0.18
C HIS A 60 -0.08 -10.58 -0.63
N LEU A 61 -0.26 -11.62 -1.44
CA LEU A 61 -1.46 -11.76 -2.28
C LEU A 61 -2.71 -11.88 -1.40
N GLY A 62 -2.64 -12.62 -0.30
CA GLY A 62 -3.76 -12.83 0.61
C GLY A 62 -4.29 -11.53 1.23
N VAL A 63 -3.41 -10.64 1.70
CA VAL A 63 -3.84 -9.34 2.24
C VAL A 63 -4.37 -8.42 1.14
N LEU A 64 -3.78 -8.44 -0.06
CA LEU A 64 -4.29 -7.70 -1.21
C LEU A 64 -5.72 -8.14 -1.55
N GLU A 65 -5.94 -9.44 -1.73
CA GLU A 65 -7.26 -9.98 -2.07
C GLU A 65 -8.32 -9.64 -1.03
N LEU A 66 -7.98 -9.77 0.25
CA LEU A 66 -8.89 -9.42 1.33
C LEU A 66 -9.25 -7.94 1.32
N ALA A 67 -8.27 -7.05 1.15
CA ALA A 67 -8.50 -5.61 1.14
C ALA A 67 -9.38 -5.19 -0.05
N VAL A 68 -9.07 -5.65 -1.26
CA VAL A 68 -9.84 -5.30 -2.47
C VAL A 68 -11.25 -5.87 -2.44
N GLN A 69 -11.43 -7.10 -1.93
CA GLN A 69 -12.75 -7.70 -1.73
C GLN A 69 -13.61 -6.88 -0.78
N LYS A 70 -13.05 -6.53 0.39
CA LYS A 70 -13.76 -5.76 1.43
C LYS A 70 -14.02 -4.32 1.00
N ALA A 71 -13.15 -3.72 0.21
CA ALA A 71 -13.34 -2.40 -0.37
C ALA A 71 -14.41 -2.40 -1.46
N GLY A 72 -14.62 -3.52 -2.14
CA GLY A 72 -15.49 -3.63 -3.30
C GLY A 72 -14.82 -3.05 -4.55
N TRP A 73 -13.53 -3.31 -4.73
CA TRP A 73 -12.77 -2.86 -5.91
C TRP A 73 -13.49 -3.24 -7.21
N GLY A 74 -13.50 -2.34 -8.18
CA GLY A 74 -14.16 -2.54 -9.46
C GLY A 74 -15.67 -2.28 -9.46
N LYS A 75 -16.30 -2.00 -8.31
CA LYS A 75 -17.70 -1.57 -8.26
C LYS A 75 -17.81 -0.09 -8.61
N PRO A 76 -18.93 0.33 -9.23
CA PRO A 76 -19.20 1.74 -9.49
C PRO A 76 -19.09 2.58 -8.21
N LEU A 77 -18.42 3.72 -8.32
CA LEU A 77 -18.31 4.70 -7.26
C LEU A 77 -19.21 5.92 -7.54
N PRO A 78 -19.61 6.65 -6.50
CA PRO A 78 -20.24 7.96 -6.69
C PRO A 78 -19.37 8.89 -7.54
N ALA A 79 -19.99 9.79 -8.28
CA ALA A 79 -19.28 10.75 -9.12
C ALA A 79 -18.23 11.54 -8.33
N GLY A 80 -17.05 11.73 -8.91
CA GLY A 80 -15.93 12.46 -8.30
C GLY A 80 -15.15 11.66 -7.25
N ARG A 81 -15.40 10.36 -7.09
CA ARG A 81 -14.62 9.48 -6.22
C ARG A 81 -13.76 8.52 -7.02
N GLY A 82 -12.64 8.12 -6.42
CA GLY A 82 -11.75 7.11 -6.92
C GLY A 82 -11.24 6.21 -5.78
N MET A 83 -10.65 5.09 -6.14
CA MET A 83 -9.95 4.21 -5.20
C MET A 83 -8.48 4.08 -5.58
N GLY A 84 -7.62 4.01 -4.57
CA GLY A 84 -6.22 3.63 -4.68
C GLY A 84 -5.92 2.44 -3.79
N VAL A 85 -4.92 1.64 -4.17
CA VAL A 85 -4.49 0.45 -3.46
C VAL A 85 -2.99 0.48 -3.21
N ALA A 86 -2.57 0.03 -2.04
CA ALA A 86 -1.16 -0.21 -1.72
C ALA A 86 -1.03 -1.50 -0.94
N VAL A 87 0.07 -2.22 -1.14
CA VAL A 87 0.41 -3.42 -0.38
C VAL A 87 1.89 -3.40 -0.03
N HIS A 88 2.22 -3.69 1.22
CA HIS A 88 3.60 -3.63 1.69
C HIS A 88 3.89 -4.69 2.73
N HIS A 89 5.15 -5.12 2.75
CA HIS A 89 5.69 -6.03 3.77
C HIS A 89 6.78 -5.30 4.56
N SER A 90 6.68 -5.34 5.88
CA SER A 90 7.66 -4.73 6.78
C SER A 90 7.73 -5.52 8.08
N PHE A 91 8.93 -5.84 8.54
CA PHE A 91 9.17 -6.54 9.81
C PHE A 91 8.32 -7.80 10.03
N GLY A 92 8.13 -8.61 8.98
CA GLY A 92 7.36 -9.86 9.04
C GLY A 92 5.84 -9.70 8.96
N SER A 93 5.33 -8.46 8.89
CA SER A 93 3.91 -8.17 8.72
C SER A 93 3.60 -7.75 7.28
N TYR A 94 2.49 -8.22 6.76
CA TYR A 94 1.97 -7.89 5.44
C TYR A 94 0.71 -7.06 5.59
N ILE A 95 0.63 -5.95 4.89
CA ILE A 95 -0.50 -5.02 4.99
C ILE A 95 -0.91 -4.60 3.58
N ALA A 96 -2.21 -4.62 3.33
CA ALA A 96 -2.80 -4.00 2.17
C ALA A 96 -3.85 -2.97 2.59
N GLN A 97 -3.87 -1.85 1.91
CA GLN A 97 -4.84 -0.79 2.15
C GLN A 97 -5.51 -0.36 0.85
N VAL A 98 -6.81 -0.11 0.92
CA VAL A 98 -7.57 0.52 -0.16
C VAL A 98 -8.21 1.78 0.40
N ALA A 99 -7.92 2.90 -0.22
CA ALA A 99 -8.49 4.20 0.11
C ALA A 99 -9.52 4.61 -0.93
N GLU A 100 -10.73 4.98 -0.49
CA GLU A 100 -11.71 5.67 -1.32
C GLU A 100 -11.61 7.18 -1.06
N VAL A 101 -11.33 7.94 -2.10
CA VAL A 101 -11.04 9.37 -2.00
C VAL A 101 -11.82 10.19 -3.03
N SER A 102 -11.95 11.48 -2.76
CA SER A 102 -12.31 12.47 -3.78
C SER A 102 -11.35 13.65 -3.71
N VAL A 103 -11.18 14.33 -4.83
CA VAL A 103 -10.40 15.57 -4.94
C VAL A 103 -11.32 16.67 -5.41
N ASN A 104 -11.35 17.79 -4.68
CA ASN A 104 -12.15 18.95 -5.07
C ASN A 104 -11.41 19.81 -6.13
N LYS A 105 -12.06 20.88 -6.58
CA LYS A 105 -11.50 21.79 -7.60
C LYS A 105 -10.23 22.52 -7.13
N ASP A 106 -10.06 22.67 -5.82
CA ASP A 106 -8.90 23.33 -5.20
C ASP A 106 -7.74 22.35 -4.95
N GLY A 107 -7.87 21.08 -5.36
CA GLY A 107 -6.87 20.05 -5.14
C GLY A 107 -6.90 19.40 -3.75
N ASN A 108 -7.88 19.74 -2.90
CA ASN A 108 -7.99 19.15 -1.57
C ASN A 108 -8.52 17.72 -1.64
N VAL A 109 -7.78 16.80 -1.02
CA VAL A 109 -8.15 15.38 -0.94
C VAL A 109 -9.03 15.14 0.27
N ARG A 110 -10.12 14.42 0.07
CA ARG A 110 -10.98 13.90 1.14
C ARG A 110 -11.01 12.38 1.09
N VAL A 111 -10.63 11.75 2.19
CA VAL A 111 -10.76 10.30 2.39
C VAL A 111 -12.17 10.00 2.89
N HIS A 112 -12.91 9.15 2.19
CA HIS A 112 -14.26 8.73 2.53
C HIS A 112 -14.26 7.41 3.29
N ARG A 113 -13.36 6.51 2.89
CA ARG A 113 -13.26 5.18 3.46
C ARG A 113 -11.83 4.66 3.33
N MET A 114 -11.38 3.93 4.35
CA MET A 114 -10.13 3.17 4.33
C MET A 114 -10.44 1.72 4.70
N VAL A 115 -9.97 0.79 3.92
CA VAL A 115 -10.00 -0.64 4.23
C VAL A 115 -8.56 -1.10 4.40
N CYS A 116 -8.28 -1.76 5.53
CA CYS A 116 -6.95 -2.29 5.83
C CYS A 116 -7.07 -3.79 6.10
N ALA A 117 -6.26 -4.59 5.40
CA ALA A 117 -6.07 -6.00 5.66
C ALA A 117 -4.64 -6.23 6.17
N VAL A 118 -4.50 -7.01 7.24
CA VAL A 118 -3.22 -7.24 7.92
C VAL A 118 -3.01 -8.73 8.12
N ASP A 119 -1.81 -9.21 7.81
CA ASP A 119 -1.27 -10.49 8.22
C ASP A 119 0.02 -10.26 9.01
N CYS A 120 -0.08 -10.23 10.31
CA CYS A 120 1.06 -10.11 11.24
C CYS A 120 1.50 -11.47 11.82
N GLY A 121 1.01 -12.58 11.26
CA GLY A 121 1.22 -13.93 11.79
C GLY A 121 0.25 -14.26 12.92
N ARG A 122 0.75 -14.90 13.98
CA ARG A 122 -0.10 -15.31 15.11
C ARG A 122 -0.58 -14.10 15.91
N ILE A 123 -1.89 -13.96 16.02
CA ILE A 123 -2.53 -12.97 16.87
C ILE A 123 -2.54 -13.49 18.31
N THR A 124 -1.99 -12.73 19.24
CA THR A 124 -1.91 -13.08 20.66
C THR A 124 -3.06 -12.50 21.48
N ALA A 125 -3.67 -11.40 21.00
CA ALA A 125 -4.84 -10.76 21.60
C ALA A 125 -5.92 -10.59 20.53
N PRO A 126 -6.86 -11.53 20.34
CA PRO A 126 -7.94 -11.37 19.38
C PRO A 126 -8.88 -10.22 19.77
N ALA A 127 -9.58 -9.70 18.77
CA ALA A 127 -10.53 -8.60 18.98
C ALA A 127 -11.58 -8.98 20.04
N GLY A 128 -11.71 -8.17 21.08
CA GLY A 128 -12.63 -8.39 22.19
C GLY A 128 -11.96 -8.74 23.52
N ASP A 129 -10.68 -9.06 23.48
CA ASP A 129 -9.86 -9.19 24.69
C ASP A 129 -8.73 -8.17 24.69
N PRO A 130 -8.90 -6.99 25.31
CA PRO A 130 -7.89 -5.95 25.32
C PRO A 130 -6.62 -6.30 26.11
N PHE A 131 -6.61 -7.43 26.84
CA PHE A 131 -5.47 -7.82 27.67
C PHE A 131 -5.11 -9.31 27.59
N GLY A 132 -5.71 -10.10 26.70
CA GLY A 132 -5.43 -11.51 26.48
C GLY A 132 -6.18 -12.45 27.38
#